data_f069d446a74c46f5d04012fbb0524262
#
_entry.id   f069d446a74c46f5d04012fbb0524262
#
_cell.length_a   1.000
_cell.length_b   1.000
_cell.length_c   1.000
_cell.angle_alpha   90.00
_cell.angle_beta   90.00
_cell.angle_gamma   90.00
#
_symmetry.space_group_name_H-M   'P 1'
#
loop_
_entity.id
_entity.type
_entity.pdbx_description
1 polymer ?
#
loop_
_entity_poly.entity_id
_entity_poly.type
_entity_poly.pdbx_seq_one_letter_code
_entity_poly.pdbx_strand_id
1 'polypeptide(L)'
;MTTNPDIALYPLIDLGDFSKFTPCMQLRFFSVGLSLVVGLGAARAELPKVGLKPVWEGLESTRPLWLETAPDGSGRLFCLEQGGAIIILPKDKNAAKPKRDVFFDITERKPWRENEEGLLGMAFHPKFAANGKFYVYYSQQEPKRSVVSEFTVAKAHPNQADMTSERILLEFPQPYWNHNGGVILFGPDGKLYIASGDGGKANDPHDNAQNLGTMLGKIFRIDVDARTGKLAYGIPADNPFAGRKDDTRGEIWAYGLRNVWRMSFDRETGDLWAADVGQNKWEEVNLITRGGNYGWNIPEAFHK
;
A
#
# COMPACT_ATOMS: atom_id res chain seq x y z
N MET A 1 12.92 13.90 -34.33
CA MET A 1 11.47 13.80 -34.45
C MET A 1 11.11 12.33 -34.28
N THR A 2 10.83 11.88 -33.12
CA THR A 2 10.26 10.54 -32.85
C THR A 2 9.21 10.74 -31.78
N THR A 3 7.98 10.55 -32.18
CA THR A 3 6.76 10.65 -31.43
C THR A 3 6.72 9.54 -30.37
N ASN A 4 6.44 9.95 -29.15
CA ASN A 4 6.23 9.04 -28.02
C ASN A 4 4.82 8.44 -28.12
N PRO A 5 4.64 7.11 -28.10
CA PRO A 5 3.33 6.50 -28.10
C PRO A 5 2.83 6.21 -26.68
N ASP A 6 1.58 6.56 -26.47
CA ASP A 6 0.56 5.88 -25.70
C ASP A 6 0.61 5.92 -24.17
N ILE A 7 -0.09 6.93 -23.66
CA ILE A 7 -0.80 6.77 -22.38
C ILE A 7 -1.98 5.84 -22.68
N ALA A 8 -1.86 4.58 -22.30
CA ALA A 8 -2.98 3.63 -22.34
C ALA A 8 -4.00 4.04 -21.29
N LEU A 9 -5.12 4.58 -21.75
CA LEU A 9 -6.34 4.70 -20.95
C LEU A 9 -6.87 3.29 -20.70
N TYR A 10 -6.77 2.81 -19.47
CA TYR A 10 -7.43 1.58 -19.05
C TYR A 10 -8.94 1.79 -19.05
N PRO A 11 -9.75 0.84 -19.57
CA PRO A 11 -11.19 0.97 -19.57
C PRO A 11 -11.77 0.99 -18.16
N LEU A 12 -12.78 1.82 -17.98
CA LEU A 12 -13.63 1.87 -16.79
C LEU A 12 -14.09 0.47 -16.41
N ILE A 13 -13.91 0.11 -15.15
CA ILE A 13 -14.43 -1.12 -14.55
C ILE A 13 -15.96 -1.10 -14.68
N ASP A 14 -16.51 -2.04 -15.44
CA ASP A 14 -17.93 -2.31 -15.45
C ASP A 14 -18.29 -3.02 -14.15
N LEU A 15 -18.83 -2.27 -13.20
CA LEU A 15 -19.40 -2.82 -11.98
C LEU A 15 -20.71 -3.50 -12.35
N GLY A 16 -20.64 -4.81 -12.59
CA GLY A 16 -21.79 -5.65 -12.90
C GLY A 16 -22.93 -5.50 -11.88
N ASP A 17 -24.11 -5.76 -12.37
CA ASP A 17 -25.43 -5.63 -11.73
C ASP A 17 -25.53 -6.24 -10.32
N PHE A 18 -25.56 -5.40 -9.30
CA PHE A 18 -25.71 -5.75 -7.88
C PHE A 18 -27.13 -6.24 -7.49
N SER A 19 -28.02 -6.51 -8.44
CA SER A 19 -29.41 -6.91 -8.16
C SER A 19 -29.60 -8.35 -7.66
N LYS A 20 -28.53 -9.12 -7.45
CA LYS A 20 -28.62 -10.58 -7.15
C LYS A 20 -28.27 -11.01 -5.73
N PHE A 21 -28.19 -10.10 -4.77
CA PHE A 21 -28.03 -10.51 -3.38
C PHE A 21 -29.37 -10.61 -2.67
N THR A 22 -29.87 -11.82 -2.50
CA THR A 22 -31.05 -12.14 -1.69
C THR A 22 -30.59 -12.49 -0.28
N PRO A 23 -31.01 -11.76 0.77
CA PRO A 23 -30.79 -12.23 2.14
C PRO A 23 -31.85 -13.25 2.51
N CYS A 24 -31.42 -14.44 2.84
CA CYS A 24 -32.26 -15.47 3.43
C CYS A 24 -32.39 -15.20 4.94
N MET A 25 -33.52 -14.67 5.37
CA MET A 25 -33.95 -14.72 6.78
C MET A 25 -35.45 -14.91 6.84
N GLN A 26 -35.86 -16.15 7.16
CA GLN A 26 -37.25 -16.48 7.47
C GLN A 26 -37.56 -16.05 8.91
N LEU A 27 -38.42 -15.07 9.08
CA LEU A 27 -39.19 -14.89 10.32
C LEU A 27 -40.66 -14.99 9.98
N ARG A 28 -41.32 -16.02 10.56
CA ARG A 28 -42.78 -16.16 10.54
C ARG A 28 -43.39 -15.28 11.63
N PHE A 29 -44.25 -14.35 11.24
CA PHE A 29 -45.28 -13.79 12.11
C PHE A 29 -46.63 -13.73 11.40
N PHE A 30 -47.65 -14.12 12.17
CA PHE A 30 -49.04 -14.18 11.79
C PHE A 30 -49.71 -12.80 11.76
N SER A 31 -50.45 -12.57 10.71
CA SER A 31 -51.65 -11.75 10.43
C SER A 31 -52.10 -10.65 11.43
N VAL A 32 -52.38 -9.46 10.91
CA VAL A 32 -53.72 -8.93 10.58
C VAL A 32 -53.54 -7.64 9.79
N GLY A 33 -54.26 -7.51 8.71
CA GLY A 33 -54.06 -6.52 7.68
C GLY A 33 -54.38 -5.08 8.04
N LEU A 34 -53.54 -4.21 7.45
CA LEU A 34 -53.96 -2.92 6.94
C LEU A 34 -52.91 -2.53 5.88
N SER A 35 -53.28 -2.64 4.61
CA SER A 35 -52.41 -2.30 3.48
C SER A 35 -52.28 -0.79 3.38
N LEU A 36 -51.24 -0.22 4.01
CA LEU A 36 -50.78 1.11 3.69
C LEU A 36 -49.61 0.95 2.70
N VAL A 37 -49.85 1.04 1.43
CA VAL A 37 -48.81 1.15 0.39
C VAL A 37 -48.16 2.52 0.54
N VAL A 38 -47.18 2.64 1.43
CA VAL A 38 -46.22 3.75 1.39
C VAL A 38 -45.25 3.40 0.28
N GLY A 39 -45.44 3.99 -0.88
CA GLY A 39 -44.43 3.97 -1.96
C GLY A 39 -43.20 4.69 -1.47
N LEU A 40 -42.26 3.94 -0.88
CA LEU A 40 -40.88 4.39 -0.69
C LEU A 40 -40.27 4.47 -2.10
N GLY A 41 -40.47 5.61 -2.75
CA GLY A 41 -39.63 5.99 -3.86
C GLY A 41 -38.20 6.02 -3.36
N ALA A 42 -37.42 4.99 -3.68
CA ALA A 42 -35.99 5.04 -3.52
C ALA A 42 -35.49 6.23 -4.35
N ALA A 43 -35.27 7.37 -3.68
CA ALA A 43 -34.56 8.48 -4.27
C ALA A 43 -33.18 7.93 -4.67
N ARG A 44 -33.00 7.59 -5.93
CA ARG A 44 -31.67 7.34 -6.47
C ARG A 44 -30.90 8.64 -6.28
N ALA A 45 -30.01 8.68 -5.32
CA ALA A 45 -29.06 9.76 -5.20
C ALA A 45 -28.28 9.81 -6.52
N GLU A 46 -28.47 10.85 -7.28
CA GLU A 46 -27.71 11.09 -8.51
C GLU A 46 -26.25 11.25 -8.10
N LEU A 47 -25.36 10.42 -8.64
CA LEU A 47 -23.94 10.52 -8.35
C LEU A 47 -23.45 11.92 -8.78
N PRO A 48 -22.64 12.58 -7.97
CA PRO A 48 -22.12 13.91 -8.31
C PRO A 48 -21.33 13.83 -9.62
N LYS A 49 -21.54 14.81 -10.50
CA LYS A 49 -20.71 14.94 -11.69
C LYS A 49 -19.27 15.23 -11.29
N VAL A 50 -18.37 14.33 -11.65
CA VAL A 50 -16.93 14.46 -11.37
C VAL A 50 -16.22 14.92 -12.64
N GLY A 51 -15.34 15.92 -12.50
CA GLY A 51 -14.45 16.38 -13.56
C GLY A 51 -12.99 16.34 -13.12
N LEU A 52 -12.08 16.21 -14.08
CA LEU A 52 -10.64 16.26 -13.84
C LEU A 52 -10.13 17.67 -14.22
N LYS A 53 -9.30 18.25 -13.35
CA LYS A 53 -8.59 19.51 -13.61
C LYS A 53 -7.09 19.26 -13.43
N PRO A 54 -6.24 19.61 -14.42
CA PRO A 54 -4.80 19.60 -14.26
C PRO A 54 -4.36 20.56 -13.15
N VAL A 55 -3.35 20.16 -12.40
CA VAL A 55 -2.72 20.98 -11.35
C VAL A 55 -1.20 20.86 -11.48
N TRP A 56 -0.46 21.90 -11.04
CA TRP A 56 1.00 21.99 -11.15
C TRP A 56 1.51 21.77 -12.59
N GLU A 57 0.86 22.39 -13.57
CA GLU A 57 1.29 22.30 -14.96
C GLU A 57 2.75 22.73 -15.10
N GLY A 58 3.56 21.89 -15.78
CA GLY A 58 5.00 22.10 -15.95
C GLY A 58 5.86 21.69 -14.74
N LEU A 59 5.31 21.06 -13.70
CA LEU A 59 6.11 20.40 -12.68
C LEU A 59 6.73 19.14 -13.27
N GLU A 60 8.05 19.10 -13.28
CA GLU A 60 8.78 17.90 -13.67
C GLU A 60 8.66 16.84 -12.59
N SER A 61 8.07 15.70 -12.92
CA SER A 61 7.97 14.52 -12.06
C SER A 61 8.18 13.26 -12.89
N THR A 62 8.94 12.31 -12.34
CA THR A 62 9.29 11.08 -13.05
C THR A 62 8.65 9.89 -12.37
N ARG A 63 7.63 9.28 -13.03
CA ARG A 63 6.90 8.10 -12.53
C ARG A 63 6.43 8.28 -11.07
N PRO A 64 5.52 9.24 -10.81
CA PRO A 64 4.96 9.42 -9.47
C PRO A 64 4.12 8.20 -9.09
N LEU A 65 4.37 7.63 -7.90
CA LEU A 65 3.69 6.43 -7.43
C LEU A 65 2.76 6.69 -6.25
N TRP A 66 3.04 7.70 -5.42
CA TRP A 66 2.31 7.93 -4.19
C TRP A 66 2.22 9.40 -3.85
N LEU A 67 1.09 9.81 -3.27
CA LEU A 67 0.89 11.13 -2.69
C LEU A 67 0.53 10.97 -1.22
N GLU A 68 1.22 11.70 -0.35
CA GLU A 68 1.00 11.66 1.10
C GLU A 68 1.03 13.05 1.70
N THR A 69 0.09 13.32 2.61
CA THR A 69 0.06 14.59 3.35
C THR A 69 0.77 14.41 4.69
N ALA A 70 1.70 15.33 5.03
CA ALA A 70 2.36 15.27 6.33
C ALA A 70 1.35 15.47 7.47
N PRO A 71 1.33 14.57 8.48
CA PRO A 71 0.42 14.68 9.62
C PRO A 71 0.95 15.64 10.70
N ASP A 72 1.43 16.82 10.30
CA ASP A 72 2.01 17.86 11.17
C ASP A 72 1.21 19.18 11.14
N GLY A 73 0.07 19.19 10.46
CA GLY A 73 -0.77 20.38 10.30
C GLY A 73 -0.23 21.40 9.29
N SER A 74 0.92 21.17 8.65
CA SER A 74 1.49 22.09 7.65
C SER A 74 0.71 22.11 6.33
N GLY A 75 -0.02 21.02 6.04
CA GLY A 75 -0.69 20.79 4.76
C GLY A 75 0.27 20.53 3.61
N ARG A 76 1.54 20.24 3.89
CA ARG A 76 2.51 19.84 2.86
C ARG A 76 2.10 18.50 2.24
N LEU A 77 2.13 18.45 0.91
CA LEU A 77 1.85 17.26 0.13
C LEU A 77 3.15 16.74 -0.48
N PHE A 78 3.43 15.49 -0.23
CA PHE A 78 4.64 14.81 -0.70
C PHE A 78 4.29 13.87 -1.85
N CYS A 79 5.13 13.87 -2.88
CA CYS A 79 5.01 12.98 -4.02
C CYS A 79 6.24 12.09 -4.08
N LEU A 80 6.01 10.79 -4.02
CA LEU A 80 7.04 9.77 -4.16
C LEU A 80 7.23 9.42 -5.64
N GLU A 81 8.45 9.49 -6.11
CA GLU A 81 8.86 9.11 -7.46
C GLU A 81 9.63 7.79 -7.46
N GLN A 82 9.28 6.90 -8.37
CA GLN A 82 9.84 5.55 -8.44
C GLN A 82 11.37 5.54 -8.53
N GLY A 83 11.96 6.55 -9.15
CA GLY A 83 13.40 6.68 -9.33
C GLY A 83 14.21 6.84 -8.05
N GLY A 84 13.56 7.13 -6.91
CA GLY A 84 14.25 7.24 -5.62
C GLY A 84 14.12 8.60 -4.94
N ALA A 85 13.33 9.53 -5.48
CA ALA A 85 13.10 10.83 -4.86
C ALA A 85 11.71 10.95 -4.23
N ILE A 86 11.60 11.75 -3.18
CA ILE A 86 10.35 12.27 -2.67
C ILE A 86 10.42 13.79 -2.76
N ILE A 87 9.43 14.40 -3.41
CA ILE A 87 9.35 15.83 -3.58
C ILE A 87 8.19 16.40 -2.78
N ILE A 88 8.34 17.65 -2.32
CA ILE A 88 7.25 18.42 -1.76
C ILE A 88 6.60 19.21 -2.89
N LEU A 89 5.31 19.00 -3.08
CA LEU A 89 4.54 19.70 -4.11
C LEU A 89 4.30 21.16 -3.72
N PRO A 90 4.36 22.11 -4.67
CA PRO A 90 4.09 23.50 -4.40
C PRO A 90 2.69 23.71 -3.80
N LYS A 91 2.59 24.58 -2.79
CA LYS A 91 1.31 24.89 -2.15
C LYS A 91 0.32 25.52 -3.13
N ASP A 92 0.81 26.39 -4.01
CA ASP A 92 0.01 26.94 -5.10
C ASP A 92 -0.08 25.94 -6.26
N LYS A 93 -1.26 25.37 -6.44
CA LYS A 93 -1.57 24.39 -7.49
C LYS A 93 -1.60 25.00 -8.89
N ASN A 94 -1.70 26.34 -8.99
CA ASN A 94 -1.77 27.06 -10.25
C ASN A 94 -0.48 27.89 -10.52
N ALA A 95 0.59 27.65 -9.78
CA ALA A 95 1.86 28.33 -9.99
C ALA A 95 2.31 28.21 -11.48
N ALA A 96 2.63 29.32 -12.11
CA ALA A 96 3.05 29.34 -13.51
C ALA A 96 4.38 28.62 -13.77
N LYS A 97 5.22 28.50 -12.75
CA LYS A 97 6.49 27.77 -12.77
C LYS A 97 6.64 27.01 -11.44
N PRO A 98 5.96 25.87 -11.28
CA PRO A 98 6.07 25.11 -10.05
C PRO A 98 7.51 24.59 -9.88
N LYS A 99 8.09 24.76 -8.69
CA LYS A 99 9.43 24.29 -8.39
C LYS A 99 9.37 22.87 -7.81
N ARG A 100 10.29 22.04 -8.22
CA ARG A 100 10.56 20.73 -7.65
C ARG A 100 11.38 20.93 -6.36
N ASP A 101 10.80 20.67 -5.19
CA ASP A 101 11.47 20.76 -3.89
C ASP A 101 11.74 19.34 -3.38
N VAL A 102 13.01 18.92 -3.39
CA VAL A 102 13.42 17.56 -3.05
C VAL A 102 13.53 17.42 -1.54
N PHE A 103 12.69 16.59 -0.96
CA PHE A 103 12.68 16.24 0.45
C PHE A 103 13.63 15.09 0.81
N PHE A 104 13.63 14.04 -0.03
CA PHE A 104 14.38 12.80 0.18
C PHE A 104 14.93 12.31 -1.16
N ASP A 105 16.17 11.80 -1.17
CA ASP A 105 16.78 11.34 -2.41
C ASP A 105 17.73 10.16 -2.16
N ILE A 106 17.40 9.02 -2.77
CA ILE A 106 18.25 7.82 -2.84
C ILE A 106 18.54 7.41 -4.29
N THR A 107 18.42 8.32 -5.25
CA THR A 107 18.66 8.04 -6.68
C THR A 107 20.05 7.48 -6.94
N GLU A 108 21.08 7.91 -6.18
CA GLU A 108 22.44 7.37 -6.24
C GLU A 108 22.52 5.87 -5.91
N ARG A 109 21.57 5.34 -5.14
CA ARG A 109 21.47 3.89 -4.83
C ARG A 109 20.89 3.10 -6.00
N LYS A 110 20.36 3.78 -7.05
CA LYS A 110 19.74 3.20 -8.23
C LYS A 110 18.66 2.18 -7.89
N PRO A 111 17.65 2.54 -7.07
CA PRO A 111 16.62 1.61 -6.63
C PRO A 111 15.76 1.12 -7.81
N TRP A 112 15.58 1.96 -8.82
CA TRP A 112 14.84 1.65 -10.04
C TRP A 112 15.77 1.19 -11.15
N ARG A 113 15.70 -0.09 -11.51
CA ARG A 113 16.37 -0.68 -12.68
C ARG A 113 15.37 -1.30 -13.63
N GLU A 114 14.38 -2.01 -13.09
CA GLU A 114 13.33 -2.67 -13.83
C GLU A 114 11.95 -2.11 -13.46
N ASN A 115 10.93 -2.47 -14.26
CA ASN A 115 9.63 -1.77 -14.22
C ASN A 115 8.93 -1.71 -12.87
N GLU A 116 9.05 -2.75 -12.04
CA GLU A 116 8.39 -2.80 -10.72
C GLU A 116 9.34 -2.50 -9.55
N GLU A 117 10.64 -2.35 -9.82
CA GLU A 117 11.61 -1.94 -8.82
C GLU A 117 11.58 -0.44 -8.58
N GLY A 118 12.10 0.03 -7.47
CA GLY A 118 12.23 1.45 -7.20
C GLY A 118 12.02 1.82 -5.74
N LEU A 119 11.81 3.12 -5.51
CA LEU A 119 11.21 3.64 -4.29
C LEU A 119 9.70 3.48 -4.44
N LEU A 120 9.09 2.58 -3.65
CA LEU A 120 7.75 2.05 -3.92
C LEU A 120 6.69 2.51 -2.91
N GLY A 121 7.10 2.86 -1.70
CA GLY A 121 6.18 3.29 -0.65
C GLY A 121 6.81 4.22 0.35
N MET A 122 5.97 5.06 0.96
CA MET A 122 6.31 5.89 2.10
C MET A 122 5.15 5.97 3.09
N ALA A 123 5.48 6.20 4.36
CA ALA A 123 4.51 6.50 5.39
C ALA A 123 5.13 7.43 6.44
N PHE A 124 4.38 8.41 6.90
CA PHE A 124 4.77 9.21 8.05
C PHE A 124 4.40 8.51 9.36
N HIS A 125 5.26 8.63 10.36
CA HIS A 125 4.92 8.18 11.70
C HIS A 125 3.65 8.88 12.22
N PRO A 126 2.74 8.22 12.95
CA PRO A 126 1.53 8.87 13.50
C PRO A 126 1.84 10.10 14.37
N LYS A 127 3.01 10.12 15.01
CA LYS A 127 3.53 11.25 15.80
C LYS A 127 4.57 12.08 15.04
N PHE A 128 4.48 12.15 13.72
CA PHE A 128 5.46 12.84 12.86
C PHE A 128 5.71 14.28 13.29
N ALA A 129 4.68 15.03 13.66
CA ALA A 129 4.82 16.40 14.15
C ALA A 129 5.79 16.52 15.36
N ALA A 130 5.87 15.47 16.18
CA ALA A 130 6.71 15.47 17.38
C ALA A 130 8.09 14.85 17.15
N ASN A 131 8.20 13.83 16.27
CA ASN A 131 9.41 13.03 16.14
C ASN A 131 10.11 13.14 14.78
N GLY A 132 9.45 13.72 13.77
CA GLY A 132 9.98 13.89 12.42
C GLY A 132 10.25 12.58 11.67
N LYS A 133 9.76 11.44 12.15
CA LYS A 133 10.04 10.13 11.56
C LYS A 133 9.15 9.84 10.38
N PHE A 134 9.74 9.23 9.35
CA PHE A 134 9.02 8.68 8.22
C PHE A 134 9.70 7.38 7.75
N TYR A 135 8.99 6.60 6.96
CA TYR A 135 9.40 5.28 6.53
C TYR A 135 9.31 5.19 5.02
N VAL A 136 10.23 4.43 4.45
CA VAL A 136 10.26 4.18 3.01
C VAL A 136 10.47 2.69 2.73
N TYR A 137 9.85 2.22 1.65
CA TYR A 137 10.09 0.90 1.08
C TYR A 137 10.76 1.08 -0.27
N TYR A 138 11.89 0.43 -0.49
CA TYR A 138 12.62 0.54 -1.75
C TYR A 138 13.35 -0.75 -2.14
N SER A 139 13.58 -0.91 -3.44
CA SER A 139 14.43 -1.98 -3.98
C SER A 139 15.89 -1.58 -3.88
N GLN A 140 16.78 -2.55 -3.62
CA GLN A 140 18.22 -2.36 -3.65
C GLN A 140 18.88 -3.53 -4.39
N GLN A 141 19.92 -3.21 -5.13
CA GLN A 141 20.69 -4.20 -5.88
C GLN A 141 21.98 -4.60 -5.12
N GLU A 142 22.54 -5.71 -5.50
CA GLU A 142 23.87 -6.18 -5.09
C GLU A 142 24.03 -6.41 -3.58
N PRO A 143 23.29 -7.38 -3.00
CA PRO A 143 22.33 -8.29 -3.62
C PRO A 143 20.96 -7.66 -3.82
N LYS A 144 20.18 -8.19 -4.78
CA LYS A 144 18.80 -7.76 -5.03
C LYS A 144 17.94 -8.08 -3.81
N ARG A 145 17.28 -7.05 -3.25
CA ARG A 145 16.44 -7.16 -2.07
C ARG A 145 15.46 -6.00 -1.95
N SER A 146 14.43 -6.23 -1.17
CA SER A 146 13.54 -5.18 -0.69
C SER A 146 14.02 -4.69 0.68
N VAL A 147 13.93 -3.38 0.91
CA VAL A 147 14.37 -2.73 2.14
C VAL A 147 13.27 -1.82 2.66
N VAL A 148 13.01 -1.88 3.97
CA VAL A 148 12.16 -0.92 4.68
C VAL A 148 13.02 -0.19 5.69
N SER A 149 13.11 1.13 5.56
CA SER A 149 13.93 1.97 6.42
C SER A 149 13.14 3.10 7.07
N GLU A 150 13.54 3.45 8.30
CA GLU A 150 13.14 4.66 9.00
C GLU A 150 14.17 5.76 8.73
N PHE A 151 13.68 6.98 8.50
CA PHE A 151 14.45 8.20 8.43
C PHE A 151 13.82 9.28 9.32
N THR A 152 14.55 10.35 9.56
CA THR A 152 14.03 11.54 10.23
C THR A 152 14.21 12.78 9.37
N VAL A 153 13.39 13.78 9.64
CA VAL A 153 13.55 15.13 9.06
C VAL A 153 14.79 15.78 9.65
N ALA A 154 15.55 16.49 8.82
CA ALA A 154 16.72 17.27 9.27
C ALA A 154 16.30 18.38 10.23
N LYS A 155 16.93 18.48 11.39
CA LYS A 155 16.56 19.44 12.46
C LYS A 155 16.60 20.91 11.99
N ALA A 156 17.56 21.24 11.14
CA ALA A 156 17.72 22.61 10.63
C ALA A 156 16.85 22.93 9.40
N HIS A 157 16.33 21.91 8.73
CA HIS A 157 15.67 22.05 7.44
C HIS A 157 14.42 21.15 7.35
N PRO A 158 13.25 21.63 7.78
CA PRO A 158 12.03 20.80 7.88
C PRO A 158 11.50 20.28 6.54
N ASN A 159 12.04 20.78 5.42
CA ASN A 159 11.73 20.29 4.08
C ASN A 159 12.82 19.35 3.54
N GLN A 160 13.71 18.85 4.38
CA GLN A 160 14.75 17.90 3.97
C GLN A 160 14.83 16.74 4.95
N ALA A 161 15.03 15.54 4.42
CA ALA A 161 15.35 14.37 5.20
C ALA A 161 16.81 14.41 5.68
N ASP A 162 17.07 13.92 6.88
CA ASP A 162 18.42 13.61 7.33
C ASP A 162 18.81 12.23 6.78
N MET A 163 19.58 12.23 5.68
CA MET A 163 20.00 11.00 5.00
C MET A 163 20.95 10.14 5.86
N THR A 164 21.57 10.70 6.90
CA THR A 164 22.44 9.98 7.84
C THR A 164 21.67 9.27 8.95
N SER A 165 20.39 9.57 9.10
CA SER A 165 19.51 9.02 10.13
C SER A 165 18.96 7.64 9.82
N GLU A 166 19.32 7.05 8.68
CA GLU A 166 18.74 5.78 8.24
C GLU A 166 18.86 4.68 9.29
N ARG A 167 17.73 4.05 9.55
CA ARG A 167 17.63 2.83 10.35
C ARG A 167 16.88 1.77 9.56
N ILE A 168 17.59 0.78 9.05
CA ILE A 168 16.96 -0.36 8.37
C ILE A 168 16.14 -1.14 9.39
N LEU A 169 14.86 -1.34 9.08
CA LEU A 169 13.93 -2.14 9.87
C LEU A 169 13.88 -3.56 9.35
N LEU A 170 13.61 -3.72 8.07
CA LEU A 170 13.46 -4.99 7.39
C LEU A 170 14.27 -4.98 6.10
N GLU A 171 14.93 -6.10 5.82
CA GLU A 171 15.45 -6.40 4.48
C GLU A 171 15.26 -7.87 4.18
N PHE A 172 14.93 -8.18 2.93
CA PHE A 172 14.73 -9.56 2.50
C PHE A 172 15.05 -9.71 1.01
N PRO A 173 15.59 -10.89 0.61
CA PRO A 173 15.90 -11.16 -0.77
C PRO A 173 14.70 -11.02 -1.69
N GLN A 174 14.94 -10.47 -2.88
CA GLN A 174 13.95 -10.34 -3.95
C GLN A 174 14.46 -11.15 -5.15
N PRO A 175 13.90 -12.34 -5.44
CA PRO A 175 14.47 -13.23 -6.46
C PRO A 175 14.35 -12.67 -7.88
N TYR A 176 13.28 -11.95 -8.20
CA TYR A 176 13.04 -11.41 -9.53
C TYR A 176 12.82 -9.90 -9.47
N TRP A 177 12.70 -9.27 -10.64
CA TRP A 177 12.51 -7.83 -10.77
C TRP A 177 11.05 -7.38 -10.55
N ASN A 178 10.10 -8.29 -10.62
CA ASN A 178 8.67 -8.03 -10.50
C ASN A 178 8.07 -8.60 -9.21
N HIS A 179 6.83 -8.25 -8.92
CA HIS A 179 6.09 -8.55 -7.70
C HIS A 179 6.82 -8.09 -6.44
N ASN A 180 7.22 -6.82 -6.46
CA ASN A 180 7.94 -6.22 -5.33
C ASN A 180 7.01 -5.77 -4.20
N GLY A 181 5.69 -5.62 -4.46
CA GLY A 181 4.78 -5.01 -3.51
C GLY A 181 5.17 -3.56 -3.23
N GLY A 182 5.41 -3.23 -1.97
CA GLY A 182 6.06 -1.98 -1.57
C GLY A 182 5.17 -0.96 -0.90
N VAL A 183 3.86 -1.16 -0.84
CA VAL A 183 2.98 -0.27 -0.08
C VAL A 183 3.19 -0.45 1.41
N ILE A 184 3.36 0.66 2.12
CA ILE A 184 3.48 0.72 3.58
C ILE A 184 2.53 1.78 4.13
N LEU A 185 1.90 1.52 5.27
CA LEU A 185 1.04 2.50 5.93
C LEU A 185 0.85 2.17 7.42
N PHE A 186 0.52 3.17 8.21
CA PHE A 186 0.15 2.95 9.61
C PHE A 186 -1.33 2.63 9.74
N GLY A 187 -1.62 1.60 10.53
CA GLY A 187 -2.98 1.27 10.92
C GLY A 187 -3.51 2.18 12.04
N PRO A 188 -4.83 2.12 12.31
CA PRO A 188 -5.45 2.85 13.42
C PRO A 188 -4.90 2.43 14.79
N ASP A 189 -4.26 1.27 14.87
CA ASP A 189 -3.56 0.74 16.04
C ASP A 189 -2.13 1.30 16.23
N GLY A 190 -1.69 2.18 15.32
CA GLY A 190 -0.36 2.79 15.33
C GLY A 190 0.77 1.84 14.93
N LYS A 191 0.48 0.67 14.36
CA LYS A 191 1.48 -0.26 13.86
C LYS A 191 1.71 -0.04 12.36
N LEU A 192 2.93 -0.33 11.89
CA LEU A 192 3.27 -0.25 10.48
C LEU A 192 2.90 -1.56 9.78
N TYR A 193 2.04 -1.45 8.76
CA TYR A 193 1.68 -2.52 7.86
C TYR A 193 2.49 -2.38 6.57
N ILE A 194 3.02 -3.51 6.08
CA ILE A 194 3.96 -3.56 4.96
C ILE A 194 3.53 -4.71 4.06
N ALA A 195 3.31 -4.44 2.78
CA ALA A 195 3.01 -5.48 1.81
C ALA A 195 4.23 -5.83 0.95
N SER A 196 4.46 -7.12 0.78
CA SER A 196 5.43 -7.69 -0.16
C SER A 196 4.73 -8.51 -1.22
N GLY A 197 5.27 -8.56 -2.43
CA GLY A 197 4.89 -9.57 -3.42
C GLY A 197 5.53 -10.93 -3.17
N ASP A 198 5.14 -11.95 -3.95
CA ASP A 198 5.65 -13.32 -3.86
C ASP A 198 7.11 -13.48 -4.33
N GLY A 199 7.71 -12.38 -4.80
CA GLY A 199 9.09 -12.34 -5.28
C GLY A 199 9.22 -12.44 -6.79
N GLY A 200 8.11 -12.61 -7.51
CA GLY A 200 8.05 -12.46 -8.96
C GLY A 200 8.02 -13.77 -9.74
N LYS A 201 7.98 -13.61 -11.06
CA LYS A 201 7.77 -14.67 -12.05
C LYS A 201 6.36 -15.24 -12.01
N ALA A 202 5.97 -16.03 -13.03
CA ALA A 202 4.64 -16.62 -13.09
C ALA A 202 4.51 -17.80 -12.10
N ASN A 203 3.31 -17.94 -11.52
CA ASN A 203 2.92 -19.08 -10.66
C ASN A 203 3.75 -19.26 -9.39
N ASP A 204 4.35 -18.19 -8.85
CA ASP A 204 5.16 -18.26 -7.61
C ASP A 204 6.05 -19.52 -7.55
N PRO A 205 7.09 -19.62 -8.39
CA PRO A 205 7.84 -20.87 -8.60
C PRO A 205 8.62 -21.36 -7.36
N HIS A 206 8.59 -20.56 -6.29
CA HIS A 206 9.24 -20.89 -5.01
C HIS A 206 8.25 -21.14 -3.88
N ASP A 207 6.94 -21.14 -4.17
CA ASP A 207 5.84 -21.29 -3.20
C ASP A 207 5.95 -20.30 -2.03
N ASN A 208 6.48 -19.10 -2.30
CA ASN A 208 6.72 -18.09 -1.30
C ASN A 208 5.45 -17.62 -0.61
N ALA A 209 4.36 -17.44 -1.37
CA ALA A 209 3.13 -16.90 -0.84
C ALA A 209 2.52 -17.77 0.27
N GLN A 210 2.63 -19.10 0.16
CA GLN A 210 2.13 -20.06 1.16
C GLN A 210 3.18 -20.40 2.25
N ASN A 211 4.45 -20.10 2.04
CA ASN A 211 5.51 -20.42 2.99
C ASN A 211 5.59 -19.35 4.10
N LEU A 212 5.21 -19.69 5.32
CA LEU A 212 5.25 -18.77 6.48
C LEU A 212 6.67 -18.47 7.00
N GLY A 213 7.69 -19.17 6.52
CA GLY A 213 9.10 -18.93 6.85
C GLY A 213 9.74 -17.82 6.02
N THR A 214 9.12 -17.38 4.94
CA THR A 214 9.61 -16.30 4.07
C THR A 214 8.85 -14.98 4.26
N MET A 215 9.46 -13.89 3.83
CA MET A 215 8.87 -12.56 3.84
C MET A 215 8.23 -12.17 2.50
N LEU A 216 8.03 -13.11 1.59
CA LEU A 216 7.45 -12.87 0.28
C LEU A 216 5.99 -13.32 0.23
N GLY A 217 5.14 -12.56 -0.50
CA GLY A 217 3.70 -12.85 -0.62
C GLY A 217 2.90 -12.62 0.67
N LYS A 218 3.21 -11.55 1.40
CA LYS A 218 2.72 -11.28 2.76
C LYS A 218 2.27 -9.84 2.96
N ILE A 219 1.43 -9.66 3.97
CA ILE A 219 1.30 -8.40 4.69
C ILE A 219 1.89 -8.62 6.08
N PHE A 220 2.84 -7.77 6.48
CA PHE A 220 3.44 -7.73 7.81
C PHE A 220 2.80 -6.65 8.66
N ARG A 221 2.86 -6.83 9.98
CA ARG A 221 2.50 -5.81 10.97
C ARG A 221 3.58 -5.76 12.04
N ILE A 222 4.24 -4.61 12.17
CA ILE A 222 5.35 -4.40 13.10
C ILE A 222 5.16 -3.15 13.96
N ASP A 223 5.80 -3.13 15.12
CA ASP A 223 5.86 -1.99 16.03
C ASP A 223 7.21 -1.27 15.86
N VAL A 224 7.21 -0.11 15.25
CA VAL A 224 8.44 0.67 14.97
C VAL A 224 9.02 1.34 16.21
N ASP A 225 8.22 1.51 17.27
CA ASP A 225 8.60 2.12 18.55
C ASP A 225 9.11 1.11 19.58
N ALA A 226 8.98 -0.20 19.31
CA ALA A 226 9.41 -1.28 20.17
C ALA A 226 10.58 -2.09 19.56
N ARG A 227 11.06 -3.07 20.32
CA ARG A 227 12.08 -4.03 19.89
C ARG A 227 11.70 -5.44 20.36
N THR A 228 11.96 -6.44 19.51
CA THR A 228 11.85 -7.86 19.88
C THR A 228 13.19 -8.53 19.66
N GLY A 229 13.84 -8.91 20.75
CA GLY A 229 15.19 -9.50 20.69
C GLY A 229 16.19 -8.58 20.00
N LYS A 230 16.79 -9.06 18.91
CA LYS A 230 17.77 -8.32 18.10
C LYS A 230 17.15 -7.53 16.94
N LEU A 231 15.83 -7.62 16.75
CA LEU A 231 15.14 -6.93 15.64
C LEU A 231 15.16 -5.41 15.86
N ALA A 232 15.21 -4.66 14.76
CA ALA A 232 15.13 -3.21 14.79
C ALA A 232 13.71 -2.67 15.09
N TYR A 233 12.73 -3.56 15.27
CA TYR A 233 11.31 -3.30 15.55
C TYR A 233 10.76 -4.32 16.55
N GLY A 234 9.55 -4.09 17.05
CA GLY A 234 8.80 -5.04 17.86
C GLY A 234 7.85 -5.88 17.00
N ILE A 235 7.68 -7.15 17.38
CA ILE A 235 6.59 -7.99 16.90
C ILE A 235 5.44 -7.85 17.89
N PRO A 236 4.27 -7.29 17.49
CA PRO A 236 3.12 -7.20 18.38
C PRO A 236 2.68 -8.59 18.86
N ALA A 237 2.41 -8.73 20.17
CA ALA A 237 2.06 -10.01 20.76
C ALA A 237 0.73 -10.57 20.24
N ASP A 238 -0.12 -9.71 19.71
CA ASP A 238 -1.40 -10.05 19.10
C ASP A 238 -1.30 -10.32 17.60
N ASN A 239 -0.10 -10.36 17.00
CA ASN A 239 0.06 -10.90 15.66
C ASN A 239 -0.31 -12.38 15.62
N PRO A 240 -0.92 -12.87 14.51
CA PRO A 240 -1.45 -14.25 14.45
C PRO A 240 -0.39 -15.33 14.66
N PHE A 241 0.86 -15.03 14.32
CA PHE A 241 1.97 -15.97 14.38
C PHE A 241 3.05 -15.56 15.41
N ALA A 242 2.77 -14.55 16.26
CA ALA A 242 3.71 -14.13 17.28
C ALA A 242 4.05 -15.26 18.26
N GLY A 243 5.31 -15.35 18.67
CA GLY A 243 5.77 -16.31 19.66
C GLY A 243 5.89 -17.78 19.20
N ARG A 244 5.66 -18.07 17.92
CA ARG A 244 5.93 -19.39 17.36
C ARG A 244 7.43 -19.72 17.47
N LYS A 245 7.74 -21.01 17.68
CA LYS A 245 9.12 -21.48 17.86
C LYS A 245 9.67 -22.22 16.64
N ASP A 246 8.84 -22.40 15.62
CA ASP A 246 9.25 -22.88 14.31
C ASP A 246 9.76 -21.73 13.43
N ASP A 247 10.07 -21.99 12.18
CA ASP A 247 10.58 -21.00 11.23
C ASP A 247 9.54 -19.96 10.78
N THR A 248 8.31 -20.00 11.32
CA THR A 248 7.24 -19.04 11.00
C THR A 248 7.62 -17.63 11.44
N ARG A 249 7.45 -16.67 10.52
CA ARG A 249 7.73 -15.26 10.77
C ARG A 249 6.61 -14.64 11.61
N GLY A 250 6.96 -14.17 12.80
CA GLY A 250 6.00 -13.54 13.72
C GLY A 250 5.46 -12.19 13.26
N GLU A 251 6.12 -11.56 12.30
CA GLU A 251 5.71 -10.31 11.67
C GLU A 251 4.47 -10.45 10.78
N ILE A 252 4.18 -11.67 10.30
CA ILE A 252 3.11 -11.92 9.33
C ILE A 252 1.75 -11.58 9.95
N TRP A 253 0.99 -10.73 9.24
CA TRP A 253 -0.40 -10.42 9.51
C TRP A 253 -1.35 -11.23 8.61
N ALA A 254 -1.02 -11.32 7.31
CA ALA A 254 -1.74 -12.10 6.30
C ALA A 254 -0.76 -12.66 5.26
N TYR A 255 -1.17 -13.70 4.54
CA TYR A 255 -0.32 -14.41 3.59
C TYR A 255 -1.11 -14.98 2.41
N GLY A 256 -0.40 -15.62 1.47
CA GLY A 256 -1.03 -16.18 0.28
C GLY A 256 -1.44 -15.08 -0.71
N LEU A 257 -0.63 -14.02 -0.83
CA LEU A 257 -0.84 -12.87 -1.71
C LEU A 257 0.20 -12.91 -2.83
N ARG A 258 -0.19 -12.42 -4.01
CA ARG A 258 0.69 -12.40 -5.18
C ARG A 258 1.55 -11.14 -5.26
N ASN A 259 0.93 -9.99 -5.37
CA ASN A 259 1.61 -8.71 -5.50
C ASN A 259 0.69 -7.57 -5.07
N VAL A 260 0.57 -7.35 -3.79
CA VAL A 260 -0.26 -6.26 -3.24
C VAL A 260 0.31 -4.92 -3.68
N TRP A 261 -0.35 -4.31 -4.65
CA TRP A 261 0.09 -3.02 -5.20
C TRP A 261 -0.31 -1.85 -4.32
N ARG A 262 -1.54 -1.89 -3.78
CA ARG A 262 -2.04 -0.84 -2.87
C ARG A 262 -2.88 -1.46 -1.77
N MET A 263 -2.86 -0.81 -0.61
CA MET A 263 -3.75 -1.11 0.50
C MET A 263 -4.17 0.18 1.20
N SER A 264 -5.32 0.14 1.87
CA SER A 264 -5.87 1.28 2.60
C SER A 264 -6.74 0.80 3.74
N PHE A 265 -6.72 1.53 4.85
CA PHE A 265 -7.71 1.35 5.90
C PHE A 265 -8.97 2.14 5.57
N ASP A 266 -10.12 1.50 5.72
CA ASP A 266 -11.39 2.21 5.80
C ASP A 266 -11.39 3.08 7.06
N ARG A 267 -11.69 4.36 6.92
CA ARG A 267 -11.60 5.31 8.04
C ARG A 267 -12.76 5.18 9.04
N GLU A 268 -13.88 4.63 8.60
CA GLU A 268 -15.07 4.46 9.43
C GLU A 268 -15.04 3.14 10.19
N THR A 269 -14.68 2.03 9.49
CA THR A 269 -14.71 0.70 10.07
C THR A 269 -13.37 0.25 10.65
N GLY A 270 -12.26 0.79 10.16
CA GLY A 270 -10.90 0.34 10.46
C GLY A 270 -10.49 -0.91 9.70
N ASP A 271 -11.29 -1.35 8.73
CA ASP A 271 -10.99 -2.51 7.90
C ASP A 271 -9.82 -2.23 6.94
N LEU A 272 -8.93 -3.19 6.80
CA LEU A 272 -7.82 -3.11 5.85
C LEU A 272 -8.23 -3.76 4.52
N TRP A 273 -8.18 -2.99 3.46
CA TRP A 273 -8.39 -3.42 2.10
C TRP A 273 -7.07 -3.46 1.32
N ALA A 274 -6.86 -4.49 0.52
CA ALA A 274 -5.68 -4.65 -0.33
C ALA A 274 -6.09 -4.99 -1.75
N ALA A 275 -5.48 -4.29 -2.72
CA ALA A 275 -5.57 -4.61 -4.13
C ALA A 275 -4.36 -5.46 -4.50
N ASP A 276 -4.62 -6.73 -4.83
CA ASP A 276 -3.61 -7.72 -5.19
C ASP A 276 -3.66 -7.99 -6.69
N VAL A 277 -2.54 -7.74 -7.35
CA VAL A 277 -2.44 -7.82 -8.82
C VAL A 277 -2.45 -9.28 -9.26
N GLY A 278 -3.44 -9.64 -10.06
CA GLY A 278 -3.59 -10.97 -10.63
C GLY A 278 -2.56 -11.30 -11.72
N GLN A 279 -2.51 -12.58 -12.10
CA GLN A 279 -1.52 -13.02 -13.08
C GLN A 279 -2.02 -12.86 -14.52
N ASN A 280 -3.25 -13.31 -14.80
CA ASN A 280 -3.72 -13.43 -16.18
C ASN A 280 -5.13 -12.87 -16.41
N LYS A 281 -6.06 -13.12 -15.50
CA LYS A 281 -7.50 -12.89 -15.75
C LYS A 281 -8.19 -12.08 -14.70
N TRP A 282 -7.73 -12.16 -13.46
CA TRP A 282 -8.46 -11.63 -12.30
C TRP A 282 -7.59 -10.71 -11.51
N GLU A 283 -8.14 -9.54 -11.19
CA GLU A 283 -7.61 -8.64 -10.17
C GLU A 283 -8.39 -8.86 -8.88
N GLU A 284 -7.75 -8.72 -7.73
CA GLU A 284 -8.37 -8.98 -6.45
C GLU A 284 -8.39 -7.72 -5.60
N VAL A 285 -9.54 -7.49 -4.94
CA VAL A 285 -9.65 -6.53 -3.85
C VAL A 285 -10.08 -7.29 -2.61
N ASN A 286 -9.16 -7.46 -1.69
CA ASN A 286 -9.29 -8.32 -0.54
C ASN A 286 -9.54 -7.52 0.74
N LEU A 287 -10.53 -7.94 1.55
CA LEU A 287 -10.65 -7.53 2.93
C LEU A 287 -9.65 -8.33 3.76
N ILE A 288 -8.64 -7.65 4.28
CA ILE A 288 -7.53 -8.30 4.98
C ILE A 288 -7.85 -8.55 6.44
N THR A 289 -7.88 -9.83 6.82
CA THR A 289 -8.13 -10.26 8.18
C THR A 289 -6.87 -10.81 8.85
N ARG A 290 -6.85 -10.76 10.17
CA ARG A 290 -5.76 -11.30 10.99
C ARG A 290 -5.57 -12.80 10.75
N GLY A 291 -4.40 -13.21 10.26
CA GLY A 291 -4.05 -14.60 9.96
C GLY A 291 -4.67 -15.13 8.65
N GLY A 292 -5.30 -14.26 7.85
CA GLY A 292 -5.94 -14.65 6.58
C GLY A 292 -4.96 -15.23 5.57
N ASN A 293 -5.39 -16.31 4.90
CA ASN A 293 -4.73 -16.89 3.73
C ASN A 293 -5.57 -16.58 2.48
N TYR A 294 -4.98 -15.86 1.52
CA TYR A 294 -5.66 -15.40 0.30
C TYR A 294 -5.45 -16.34 -0.90
N GLY A 295 -4.79 -17.46 -0.66
CA GLY A 295 -4.80 -18.64 -1.55
C GLY A 295 -3.75 -18.67 -2.64
N TRP A 296 -3.12 -17.55 -3.01
CA TRP A 296 -2.07 -17.57 -4.02
C TRP A 296 -0.91 -18.50 -3.57
N ASN A 297 -0.40 -19.39 -4.40
CA ASN A 297 -0.60 -19.64 -5.84
C ASN A 297 -1.54 -20.83 -6.15
N ILE A 298 -2.41 -21.25 -5.21
CA ILE A 298 -3.31 -22.40 -5.39
C ILE A 298 -4.52 -22.00 -6.22
N PRO A 299 -5.34 -20.98 -5.85
CA PRO A 299 -6.26 -20.32 -6.76
C PRO A 299 -5.73 -18.94 -7.20
N GLU A 300 -6.19 -18.45 -8.36
CA GLU A 300 -6.24 -17.03 -8.71
C GLU A 300 -7.68 -16.56 -8.48
N ALA A 301 -7.89 -15.65 -7.53
CA ALA A 301 -9.21 -15.29 -7.01
C ALA A 301 -10.01 -16.53 -6.53
N PHE A 302 -11.23 -16.74 -7.00
CA PHE A 302 -12.08 -17.89 -6.69
C PHE A 302 -11.96 -19.02 -7.73
N HIS A 303 -10.93 -18.99 -8.57
CA HIS A 303 -10.75 -19.89 -9.70
C HIS A 303 -9.48 -20.74 -9.56
N LYS A 304 -9.61 -22.02 -9.89
CA LYS A 304 -8.49 -22.96 -9.93
C LYS A 304 -7.97 -23.13 -11.35
#